data_cea6220eaf3d55ba195636fdc363c695
#
_entry.id   cea6220eaf3d55ba195636fdc363c695
#
_cell.length_a   1.000
_cell.length_b   1.000
_cell.length_c   1.000
_cell.angle_alpha   90.00
_cell.angle_beta   90.00
_cell.angle_gamma   90.00
#
_symmetry.space_group_name_H-M   'P 1'
#
loop_
_entity.id
_entity.type
_entity.pdbx_description
1 polymer ?
#
loop_
_entity_poly.entity_id
_entity_poly.type
_entity_poly.pdbx_seq_one_letter_code
_entity_poly.pdbx_strand_id
1 'polypeptide(L)'
;ETQKVRKTALTLAPEAGTQRLRDVINKGVTEEDLVRSVTDAFEQGWSAVKLYFMIGLPTETDEDVLGIAHLADVVRSCYLSLPKEKRAPGLRITVSASVFVPKNFTPFQWAAQLGNDEVVRRQQLLKRELSKIKGVDFKYHAMDLSYIEAVFARGDRRLADVLERAWRLGCRFDGWSDQFRYDLWKQAFADCGLDPDFYATRERPEDEIFPWEHLDAGVSKEFLLREWKK
;
A
#
# COMPACT_ATOMS: atom_id res chain seq x y z
N GLU A 1 -3.40 -21.88 20.81
CA GLU A 1 -4.86 -21.99 20.59
C GLU A 1 -5.22 -22.03 19.09
N THR A 2 -4.57 -21.26 18.21
CA THR A 2 -4.81 -21.26 16.74
C THR A 2 -4.56 -22.61 16.06
N GLN A 3 -3.81 -23.52 16.67
CA GLN A 3 -3.58 -24.87 16.13
C GLN A 3 -4.84 -25.77 16.12
N LYS A 4 -5.85 -25.43 16.91
CA LYS A 4 -7.10 -26.19 17.03
C LYS A 4 -8.14 -25.85 15.98
N VAL A 5 -7.93 -24.80 15.21
CA VAL A 5 -8.83 -24.33 14.15
C VAL A 5 -8.23 -24.58 12.77
N ARG A 6 -9.08 -24.56 11.74
CA ARG A 6 -8.62 -24.65 10.34
C ARG A 6 -7.57 -23.57 10.05
N LYS A 7 -6.37 -24.00 9.66
CA LYS A 7 -5.29 -23.09 9.30
C LYS A 7 -5.66 -22.29 8.05
N THR A 8 -5.83 -21.00 8.21
CA THR A 8 -5.95 -20.03 7.12
C THR A 8 -4.56 -19.51 6.75
N ALA A 9 -4.45 -18.63 5.76
CA ALA A 9 -3.16 -17.99 5.45
C ALA A 9 -2.69 -17.13 6.63
N LEU A 10 -1.41 -17.25 7.01
CA LEU A 10 -0.77 -16.32 7.92
C LEU A 10 -0.59 -14.99 7.21
N THR A 11 -1.00 -13.90 7.82
CA THR A 11 -0.86 -12.55 7.25
C THR A 11 0.21 -11.78 8.01
N LEU A 12 1.20 -11.27 7.28
CA LEU A 12 2.29 -10.43 7.79
C LEU A 12 2.37 -9.17 6.94
N ALA A 13 2.72 -8.05 7.56
CA ALA A 13 2.76 -6.74 6.91
C ALA A 13 4.14 -6.08 7.11
N PRO A 14 5.15 -6.45 6.32
CA PRO A 14 6.44 -5.75 6.33
C PRO A 14 6.33 -4.30 5.85
N GLU A 15 5.31 -4.00 5.03
CA GLU A 15 4.95 -2.70 4.43
C GLU A 15 5.94 -2.21 3.36
N ALA A 16 7.25 -2.45 3.49
CA ALA A 16 8.27 -2.04 2.53
C ALA A 16 9.31 -3.15 2.31
N GLY A 17 9.93 -3.16 1.12
CA GLY A 17 10.83 -4.21 0.69
C GLY A 17 12.20 -4.19 1.37
N THR A 18 12.71 -3.00 1.73
CA THR A 18 14.04 -2.85 2.36
C THR A 18 13.95 -2.36 3.79
N GLN A 19 14.98 -2.64 4.60
CA GLN A 19 15.07 -2.11 5.96
C GLN A 19 15.08 -0.58 5.94
N ARG A 20 15.88 0.02 5.05
CA ARG A 20 15.93 1.47 4.87
C ARG A 20 14.52 2.08 4.76
N LEU A 21 13.69 1.54 3.89
CA LEU A 21 12.35 2.10 3.66
C LEU A 21 11.38 1.77 4.81
N ARG A 22 11.55 0.63 5.50
CA ARG A 22 10.83 0.34 6.75
C ARG A 22 11.17 1.35 7.84
N ASP A 23 12.43 1.75 7.93
CA ASP A 23 12.87 2.77 8.89
C ASP A 23 12.27 4.15 8.57
N VAL A 24 12.21 4.52 7.29
CA VAL A 24 11.55 5.77 6.84
C VAL A 24 10.09 5.85 7.29
N ILE A 25 9.36 4.75 7.24
CA ILE A 25 7.96 4.71 7.66
C ILE A 25 7.79 4.34 9.15
N ASN A 26 8.89 4.30 9.90
CA ASN A 26 8.93 3.90 11.31
C ASN A 26 8.29 2.52 11.57
N LYS A 27 8.47 1.59 10.66
CA LYS A 27 8.01 0.20 10.80
C LYS A 27 9.10 -0.62 11.48
N GLY A 28 9.02 -0.77 12.78
CA GLY A 28 10.00 -1.47 13.61
C GLY A 28 10.02 -3.00 13.42
N VAL A 29 10.00 -3.46 12.16
CA VAL A 29 10.04 -4.90 11.80
C VAL A 29 11.28 -5.14 10.94
N THR A 30 12.09 -6.12 11.31
CA THR A 30 13.28 -6.52 10.56
C THR A 30 13.02 -7.74 9.68
N GLU A 31 13.97 -8.06 8.79
CA GLU A 31 13.93 -9.28 8.01
C GLU A 31 14.05 -10.51 8.92
N GLU A 32 14.85 -10.43 9.99
CA GLU A 32 15.01 -11.49 10.99
C GLU A 32 13.71 -11.78 11.71
N ASP A 33 12.91 -10.74 12.03
CA ASP A 33 11.58 -10.91 12.63
C ASP A 33 10.63 -11.63 11.68
N LEU A 34 10.68 -11.29 10.39
CA LEU A 34 9.91 -11.97 9.34
C LEU A 34 10.32 -13.44 9.25
N VAL A 35 11.63 -13.71 9.11
CA VAL A 35 12.19 -15.07 9.03
C VAL A 35 11.78 -15.91 10.24
N ARG A 36 11.95 -15.40 11.45
CA ARG A 36 11.55 -16.09 12.67
C ARG A 36 10.06 -16.44 12.64
N SER A 37 9.20 -15.45 12.33
CA SER A 37 7.74 -15.62 12.36
C SER A 37 7.25 -16.64 11.34
N VAL A 38 7.82 -16.64 10.11
CA VAL A 38 7.40 -17.59 9.07
C VAL A 38 7.96 -18.99 9.33
N THR A 39 9.18 -19.10 9.88
CA THR A 39 9.81 -20.39 10.23
C THR A 39 8.96 -21.08 11.30
N ASP A 40 8.65 -20.38 12.39
CA ASP A 40 7.78 -20.92 13.46
C ASP A 40 6.42 -21.36 12.91
N ALA A 41 5.82 -20.57 12.00
CA ALA A 41 4.56 -20.94 11.39
C ALA A 41 4.67 -22.19 10.51
N PHE A 42 5.71 -22.29 9.69
CA PHE A 42 5.92 -23.45 8.82
C PHE A 42 6.20 -24.72 9.63
N GLU A 43 6.98 -24.65 10.70
CA GLU A 43 7.21 -25.75 11.64
C GLU A 43 5.92 -26.24 12.30
N GLN A 44 4.98 -25.34 12.52
CA GLN A 44 3.65 -25.66 13.03
C GLN A 44 2.67 -26.11 11.94
N GLY A 45 3.13 -26.26 10.70
CA GLY A 45 2.38 -26.82 9.58
C GLY A 45 1.50 -25.80 8.81
N TRP A 46 1.81 -24.50 8.87
CA TRP A 46 1.28 -23.54 7.89
C TRP A 46 1.96 -23.78 6.53
N SER A 47 1.23 -23.54 5.45
CA SER A 47 1.74 -23.57 4.07
C SER A 47 1.29 -22.37 3.24
N ALA A 48 0.47 -21.49 3.81
CA ALA A 48 -0.01 -20.30 3.12
C ALA A 48 0.38 -19.05 3.92
N VAL A 49 1.09 -18.12 3.26
CA VAL A 49 1.50 -16.83 3.82
C VAL A 49 1.06 -15.72 2.91
N LYS A 50 0.55 -14.63 3.47
CA LYS A 50 0.22 -13.41 2.75
C LYS A 50 1.07 -12.26 3.30
N LEU A 51 1.79 -11.60 2.41
CA LEU A 51 2.66 -10.46 2.73
C LEU A 51 2.01 -9.20 2.16
N TYR A 52 1.87 -8.17 3.02
CA TYR A 52 1.36 -6.87 2.61
C TYR A 52 2.50 -5.87 2.48
N PHE A 53 2.44 -5.09 1.39
CA PHE A 53 3.38 -4.02 1.08
C PHE A 53 2.65 -2.80 0.53
N MET A 54 3.33 -1.67 0.53
CA MET A 54 2.94 -0.46 -0.18
C MET A 54 3.94 -0.17 -1.31
N ILE A 55 3.43 0.44 -2.40
CA ILE A 55 4.24 0.98 -3.50
C ILE A 55 3.98 2.48 -3.56
N GLY A 56 5.01 3.27 -3.81
CA GLY A 56 4.93 4.72 -3.90
C GLY A 56 5.12 5.43 -2.56
N LEU A 57 5.79 4.78 -1.62
CA LEU A 57 6.21 5.43 -0.37
C LEU A 57 7.19 6.58 -0.65
N PRO A 58 7.17 7.65 0.15
CA PRO A 58 8.19 8.70 0.07
C PRO A 58 9.61 8.11 0.09
N THR A 59 10.49 8.64 -0.75
CA THR A 59 11.88 8.17 -0.96
C THR A 59 12.06 6.75 -1.51
N GLU A 60 10.99 6.05 -1.90
CA GLU A 60 11.07 4.71 -2.47
C GLU A 60 11.86 4.70 -3.78
N THR A 61 12.78 3.76 -3.92
CA THR A 61 13.58 3.51 -5.12
C THR A 61 13.18 2.17 -5.77
N ASP A 62 13.69 1.90 -6.97
CA ASP A 62 13.50 0.59 -7.61
C ASP A 62 14.10 -0.55 -6.79
N GLU A 63 15.19 -0.30 -6.05
CA GLU A 63 15.79 -1.28 -5.15
C GLU A 63 14.84 -1.66 -4.01
N ASP A 64 14.09 -0.69 -3.48
CA ASP A 64 13.10 -0.95 -2.44
C ASP A 64 11.94 -1.80 -2.98
N VAL A 65 11.51 -1.53 -4.21
CA VAL A 65 10.48 -2.33 -4.89
C VAL A 65 10.97 -3.76 -5.15
N LEU A 66 12.22 -3.93 -5.59
CA LEU A 66 12.85 -5.25 -5.78
C LEU A 66 13.04 -5.99 -4.46
N GLY A 67 13.28 -5.27 -3.38
CA GLY A 67 13.32 -5.82 -2.02
C GLY A 67 12.06 -6.57 -1.62
N ILE A 68 10.90 -6.20 -2.17
CA ILE A 68 9.65 -6.95 -1.95
C ILE A 68 9.76 -8.37 -2.52
N ALA A 69 10.33 -8.52 -3.73
CA ALA A 69 10.55 -9.82 -4.33
C ALA A 69 11.59 -10.63 -3.56
N HIS A 70 12.66 -9.97 -3.07
CA HIS A 70 13.65 -10.59 -2.18
C HIS A 70 12.98 -11.18 -0.93
N LEU A 71 12.17 -10.41 -0.21
CA LEU A 71 11.47 -10.90 0.99
C LEU A 71 10.55 -12.08 0.69
N ALA A 72 9.87 -12.08 -0.47
CA ALA A 72 9.05 -13.22 -0.87
C ALA A 72 9.88 -14.48 -1.11
N ASP A 73 11.08 -14.37 -1.69
CA ASP A 73 12.00 -15.49 -1.89
C ASP A 73 12.64 -15.96 -0.58
N VAL A 74 12.93 -15.04 0.34
CA VAL A 74 13.37 -15.38 1.71
C VAL A 74 12.29 -16.22 2.42
N VAL A 75 11.04 -15.82 2.38
CA VAL A 75 9.92 -16.59 2.98
C VAL A 75 9.80 -17.97 2.33
N ARG A 76 9.95 -18.04 1.01
CA ARG A 76 9.97 -19.32 0.30
C ARG A 76 11.14 -20.20 0.72
N SER A 77 12.31 -19.62 0.88
CA SER A 77 13.53 -20.31 1.31
C SER A 77 13.42 -20.88 2.72
N CYS A 78 12.78 -20.15 3.66
CA CYS A 78 12.46 -20.65 5.00
C CYS A 78 11.64 -21.95 4.94
N TYR A 79 10.60 -21.99 4.09
CA TYR A 79 9.81 -23.21 3.91
C TYR A 79 10.66 -24.36 3.30
N LEU A 80 11.49 -24.07 2.30
CA LEU A 80 12.31 -25.08 1.64
C LEU A 80 13.48 -25.61 2.50
N SER A 81 13.91 -24.88 3.51
CA SER A 81 14.93 -25.34 4.46
C SER A 81 14.41 -26.35 5.49
N LEU A 82 13.09 -26.44 5.68
CA LEU A 82 12.54 -27.50 6.52
C LEU A 82 12.79 -28.89 5.92
N PRO A 83 12.95 -29.93 6.74
CA PRO A 83 12.93 -31.32 6.28
C PRO A 83 11.65 -31.64 5.49
N LYS A 84 11.76 -32.40 4.39
CA LYS A 84 10.62 -32.66 3.49
C LYS A 84 9.39 -33.25 4.21
N GLU A 85 9.64 -34.11 5.18
CA GLU A 85 8.64 -34.77 6.00
C GLU A 85 7.89 -33.83 6.95
N LYS A 86 8.47 -32.66 7.25
CA LYS A 86 7.86 -31.63 8.11
C LYS A 86 7.13 -30.54 7.31
N ARG A 87 7.30 -30.52 5.98
CA ARG A 87 6.66 -29.52 5.13
C ARG A 87 5.18 -29.83 4.93
N ALA A 88 4.30 -28.95 5.38
CA ALA A 88 2.91 -29.03 5.01
C ALA A 88 2.76 -28.85 3.48
N PRO A 89 1.95 -29.66 2.77
CA PRO A 89 1.85 -29.56 1.31
C PRO A 89 1.21 -28.27 0.85
N GLY A 90 1.53 -27.84 -0.38
CA GLY A 90 0.83 -26.74 -1.03
C GLY A 90 1.29 -25.36 -0.61
N LEU A 91 2.62 -25.11 -0.57
CA LEU A 91 3.15 -23.77 -0.32
C LEU A 91 2.49 -22.76 -1.26
N ARG A 92 1.93 -21.71 -0.67
CA ARG A 92 1.40 -20.54 -1.39
C ARG A 92 1.81 -19.27 -0.65
N ILE A 93 2.52 -18.41 -1.35
CA ILE A 93 2.90 -17.09 -0.88
C ILE A 93 2.13 -16.08 -1.72
N THR A 94 1.37 -15.20 -1.08
CA THR A 94 0.68 -14.10 -1.77
C THR A 94 1.36 -12.79 -1.36
N VAL A 95 1.96 -12.11 -2.33
CA VAL A 95 2.40 -10.71 -2.18
C VAL A 95 1.24 -9.82 -2.56
N SER A 96 0.81 -8.96 -1.66
CA SER A 96 -0.25 -7.97 -1.90
C SER A 96 0.33 -6.58 -1.73
N ALA A 97 0.36 -5.80 -2.82
CA ALA A 97 0.85 -4.43 -2.78
C ALA A 97 -0.30 -3.44 -3.03
N SER A 98 -0.50 -2.53 -2.10
CA SER A 98 -1.38 -1.36 -2.25
C SER A 98 -0.57 -0.15 -2.67
N VAL A 99 -1.23 0.82 -3.31
CA VAL A 99 -0.60 2.13 -3.59
C VAL A 99 -0.63 2.95 -2.30
N PHE A 100 0.48 3.59 -2.00
CA PHE A 100 0.55 4.51 -0.87
C PHE A 100 -0.36 5.72 -1.10
N VAL A 101 -1.19 6.02 -0.11
CA VAL A 101 -2.04 7.22 -0.08
C VAL A 101 -1.64 8.03 1.14
N PRO A 102 -1.09 9.25 0.96
CA PRO A 102 -0.78 10.12 2.09
C PRO A 102 -2.03 10.43 2.92
N LYS A 103 -1.96 10.23 4.22
CA LYS A 103 -3.09 10.42 5.13
C LYS A 103 -2.92 11.67 5.98
N ASN A 104 -4.05 12.31 6.28
CA ASN A 104 -4.15 13.44 7.19
C ASN A 104 -3.71 13.04 8.60
N PHE A 105 -3.21 13.97 9.37
CA PHE A 105 -2.72 13.75 10.74
C PHE A 105 -1.58 12.72 10.85
N THR A 106 -0.84 12.52 9.75
CA THR A 106 0.39 11.73 9.75
C THR A 106 1.56 12.58 9.29
N PRO A 107 2.82 12.19 9.56
CA PRO A 107 3.99 12.89 9.01
C PRO A 107 3.96 13.00 7.49
N PHE A 108 3.30 12.07 6.79
CA PHE A 108 3.23 12.06 5.33
C PHE A 108 2.10 12.93 4.75
N GLN A 109 1.40 13.73 5.55
CA GLN A 109 0.35 14.64 5.04
C GLN A 109 0.88 15.68 4.05
N TRP A 110 2.19 15.97 4.06
CA TRP A 110 2.85 16.86 3.09
C TRP A 110 3.28 16.13 1.81
N ALA A 111 3.46 14.82 1.86
CA ALA A 111 3.94 14.04 0.73
C ALA A 111 2.98 14.08 -0.46
N ALA A 112 3.52 14.06 -1.68
CA ALA A 112 2.76 13.76 -2.88
C ALA A 112 2.42 12.26 -2.95
N GLN A 113 1.26 11.92 -3.51
CA GLN A 113 1.08 10.56 -4.02
C GLN A 113 1.90 10.40 -5.30
N LEU A 114 2.50 9.24 -5.48
CA LEU A 114 3.25 8.93 -6.69
C LEU A 114 2.33 8.94 -7.91
N GLY A 115 2.80 9.54 -9.02
CA GLY A 115 2.02 9.64 -10.26
C GLY A 115 1.69 8.28 -10.86
N ASN A 116 0.55 8.20 -11.56
CA ASN A 116 -0.04 6.97 -12.07
C ASN A 116 0.92 6.13 -12.93
N ASP A 117 1.62 6.77 -13.88
CA ASP A 117 2.53 6.07 -14.78
C ASP A 117 3.69 5.40 -14.03
N GLU A 118 4.22 6.09 -13.04
CA GLU A 118 5.32 5.56 -12.23
C GLU A 118 4.86 4.43 -11.31
N VAL A 119 3.66 4.51 -10.74
CA VAL A 119 3.09 3.40 -9.96
C VAL A 119 2.92 2.17 -10.86
N VAL A 120 2.36 2.34 -12.05
CA VAL A 120 2.18 1.23 -13.01
C VAL A 120 3.54 0.63 -13.40
N ARG A 121 4.55 1.47 -13.63
CA ARG A 121 5.91 1.02 -13.94
C ARG A 121 6.48 0.16 -12.81
N ARG A 122 6.36 0.61 -11.54
CA ARG A 122 6.83 -0.14 -10.37
C ARG A 122 6.06 -1.43 -10.15
N GLN A 123 4.75 -1.42 -10.33
CA GLN A 123 3.93 -2.63 -10.27
C GLN A 123 4.38 -3.67 -11.31
N GLN A 124 4.70 -3.21 -12.52
CA GLN A 124 5.21 -4.10 -13.58
C GLN A 124 6.61 -4.61 -13.30
N LEU A 125 7.50 -3.76 -12.75
CA LEU A 125 8.81 -4.17 -12.29
C LEU A 125 8.69 -5.30 -11.26
N LEU A 126 7.89 -5.10 -10.22
CA LEU A 126 7.66 -6.10 -9.17
C LEU A 126 7.02 -7.37 -9.72
N LYS A 127 6.01 -7.26 -10.57
CA LYS A 127 5.34 -8.41 -11.21
C LYS A 127 6.33 -9.28 -11.98
N ARG A 128 7.24 -8.66 -12.75
CA ARG A 128 8.27 -9.36 -13.51
C ARG A 128 9.23 -10.13 -12.59
N GLU A 129 9.65 -9.53 -11.49
CA GLU A 129 10.57 -10.19 -10.55
C GLU A 129 9.88 -11.31 -9.78
N LEU A 130 8.68 -11.09 -9.26
CA LEU A 130 7.91 -12.11 -8.55
C LEU A 130 7.53 -13.30 -9.44
N SER A 131 7.34 -13.10 -10.75
CA SER A 131 7.03 -14.19 -11.69
C SER A 131 8.17 -15.21 -11.83
N LYS A 132 9.39 -14.87 -11.44
CA LYS A 132 10.55 -15.77 -11.41
C LYS A 132 10.54 -16.71 -10.20
N ILE A 133 9.72 -16.43 -9.19
CA ILE A 133 9.70 -17.13 -7.91
C ILE A 133 8.50 -18.10 -7.89
N LYS A 134 8.80 -19.40 -7.94
CA LYS A 134 7.74 -20.44 -7.96
C LYS A 134 6.92 -20.45 -6.67
N GLY A 135 5.60 -20.45 -6.79
CA GLY A 135 4.68 -20.52 -5.66
C GLY A 135 4.35 -19.17 -5.03
N VAL A 136 4.70 -18.07 -5.73
CA VAL A 136 4.35 -16.71 -5.34
C VAL A 136 3.29 -16.15 -6.28
N ASP A 137 2.19 -15.69 -5.71
CA ASP A 137 1.12 -14.96 -6.40
C ASP A 137 1.21 -13.47 -6.07
N PHE A 138 1.08 -12.61 -7.09
CA PHE A 138 1.07 -11.17 -6.91
C PHE A 138 -0.34 -10.59 -7.07
N LYS A 139 -0.76 -9.81 -6.07
CA LYS A 139 -2.01 -9.04 -6.09
C LYS A 139 -1.70 -7.57 -5.84
N TYR A 140 -2.33 -6.70 -6.60
CA TYR A 140 -2.22 -5.25 -6.44
C TYR A 140 -3.54 -4.56 -6.74
N HIS A 141 -3.73 -3.38 -6.18
CA HIS A 141 -4.90 -2.58 -6.43
C HIS A 141 -4.72 -1.76 -7.71
N ALA A 142 -5.84 -1.51 -8.40
CA ALA A 142 -5.86 -0.60 -9.53
C ALA A 142 -5.45 0.82 -9.07
N MET A 143 -4.58 1.46 -9.83
CA MET A 143 -4.07 2.79 -9.50
C MET A 143 -5.18 3.83 -9.46
N ASP A 144 -6.11 3.79 -10.42
CA ASP A 144 -7.19 4.77 -10.55
C ASP A 144 -8.05 4.90 -9.28
N LEU A 145 -8.34 3.77 -8.62
CA LEU A 145 -9.10 3.79 -7.37
C LEU A 145 -8.30 4.44 -6.24
N SER A 146 -7.00 4.10 -6.12
CA SER A 146 -6.11 4.70 -5.12
C SER A 146 -5.87 6.19 -5.37
N TYR A 147 -5.89 6.61 -6.63
CA TYR A 147 -5.79 8.01 -6.99
C TYR A 147 -7.02 8.81 -6.54
N ILE A 148 -8.23 8.32 -6.83
CA ILE A 148 -9.46 8.96 -6.35
C ILE A 148 -9.52 8.94 -4.81
N GLU A 149 -9.06 7.87 -4.16
CA GLU A 149 -8.93 7.82 -2.70
C GLU A 149 -8.03 8.95 -2.18
N ALA A 150 -6.88 9.19 -2.81
CA ALA A 150 -5.96 10.26 -2.41
C ALA A 150 -6.57 11.65 -2.59
N VAL A 151 -7.28 11.87 -3.69
CA VAL A 151 -7.98 13.13 -3.95
C VAL A 151 -8.97 13.44 -2.82
N PHE A 152 -9.82 12.48 -2.46
CA PHE A 152 -10.83 12.69 -1.42
C PHE A 152 -10.23 12.69 -0.01
N ALA A 153 -9.21 11.90 0.27
CA ALA A 153 -8.53 11.91 1.56
C ALA A 153 -7.84 13.25 1.85
N ARG A 154 -7.39 13.96 0.82
CA ARG A 154 -6.61 15.21 0.94
C ARG A 154 -7.38 16.44 0.45
N GLY A 155 -8.64 16.24 0.09
CA GLY A 155 -9.48 17.24 -0.53
C GLY A 155 -10.07 18.25 0.43
N ASP A 156 -10.83 19.18 -0.14
CA ASP A 156 -11.58 20.19 0.58
C ASP A 156 -13.05 20.18 0.13
N ARG A 157 -13.86 21.10 0.67
CA ARG A 157 -15.30 21.18 0.42
C ARG A 157 -15.70 21.35 -1.06
N ARG A 158 -14.81 21.84 -1.94
CA ARG A 158 -15.07 21.98 -3.37
C ARG A 158 -15.31 20.61 -4.05
N LEU A 159 -14.77 19.54 -3.47
CA LEU A 159 -15.00 18.18 -3.96
C LEU A 159 -16.45 17.70 -3.78
N ALA A 160 -17.28 18.40 -3.01
CA ALA A 160 -18.70 18.07 -2.89
C ALA A 160 -19.42 18.18 -4.25
N ASP A 161 -19.08 19.20 -5.04
CA ASP A 161 -19.67 19.41 -6.38
C ASP A 161 -19.24 18.28 -7.34
N VAL A 162 -17.97 17.86 -7.25
CA VAL A 162 -17.46 16.72 -8.04
C VAL A 162 -18.18 15.43 -7.66
N LEU A 163 -18.38 15.18 -6.36
CA LEU A 163 -19.07 14.00 -5.86
C LEU A 163 -20.52 13.94 -6.36
N GLU A 164 -21.24 15.07 -6.25
CA GLU A 164 -22.61 15.19 -6.78
C GLU A 164 -22.64 14.97 -8.30
N ARG A 165 -21.68 15.56 -9.02
CA ARG A 165 -21.60 15.42 -10.47
C ARG A 165 -21.30 13.98 -10.88
N ALA A 166 -20.36 13.30 -10.24
CA ALA A 166 -20.07 11.88 -10.47
C ALA A 166 -21.29 10.99 -10.21
N TRP A 167 -22.00 11.26 -9.12
CA TRP A 167 -23.26 10.58 -8.82
C TRP A 167 -24.32 10.79 -9.92
N ARG A 168 -24.48 12.01 -10.44
CA ARG A 168 -25.39 12.31 -11.55
C ARG A 168 -25.00 11.64 -12.86
N LEU A 169 -23.68 11.44 -13.09
CA LEU A 169 -23.15 10.70 -14.24
C LEU A 169 -23.33 9.19 -14.12
N GLY A 170 -23.71 8.69 -12.95
CA GLY A 170 -24.00 7.27 -12.74
C GLY A 170 -22.96 6.51 -11.92
N CYS A 171 -21.95 7.17 -11.33
CA CYS A 171 -21.03 6.50 -10.39
C CYS A 171 -21.81 5.96 -9.19
N ARG A 172 -21.62 4.66 -8.91
CA ARG A 172 -22.26 3.93 -7.81
C ARG A 172 -21.35 2.79 -7.39
N PHE A 173 -21.31 2.52 -6.09
CA PHE A 173 -20.61 1.36 -5.53
C PHE A 173 -19.12 1.30 -5.91
N ASP A 174 -18.42 2.43 -5.92
CA ASP A 174 -17.03 2.56 -6.39
C ASP A 174 -16.02 1.72 -5.58
N GLY A 175 -16.40 1.19 -4.43
CA GLY A 175 -15.60 0.20 -3.69
C GLY A 175 -15.53 -1.19 -4.35
N TRP A 176 -16.34 -1.43 -5.41
CA TRP A 176 -16.33 -2.66 -6.18
C TRP A 176 -15.64 -2.42 -7.52
N SER A 177 -14.57 -3.13 -7.79
CA SER A 177 -13.73 -2.90 -8.97
C SER A 177 -14.47 -3.06 -10.31
N ASP A 178 -15.53 -3.84 -10.37
CA ASP A 178 -16.39 -4.02 -11.54
C ASP A 178 -17.42 -2.89 -11.70
N GLN A 179 -17.65 -2.10 -10.66
CA GLN A 179 -18.56 -0.95 -10.67
C GLN A 179 -17.82 0.39 -10.79
N PHE A 180 -16.54 0.43 -10.47
CA PHE A 180 -15.75 1.65 -10.49
C PHE A 180 -15.59 2.20 -11.92
N ARG A 181 -16.01 3.44 -12.11
CA ARG A 181 -16.05 4.11 -13.43
C ARG A 181 -15.12 5.34 -13.43
N TYR A 182 -13.83 5.09 -13.59
CA TYR A 182 -12.83 6.16 -13.59
C TYR A 182 -13.04 7.20 -14.69
N ASP A 183 -13.55 6.79 -15.85
CA ASP A 183 -13.93 7.66 -16.96
C ASP A 183 -14.96 8.73 -16.54
N LEU A 184 -15.95 8.34 -15.76
CA LEU A 184 -16.99 9.26 -15.26
C LEU A 184 -16.46 10.17 -14.15
N TRP A 185 -15.53 9.70 -13.33
CA TRP A 185 -14.83 10.54 -12.36
C TRP A 185 -14.02 11.63 -13.04
N LYS A 186 -13.25 11.30 -14.09
CA LYS A 186 -12.52 12.30 -14.89
C LYS A 186 -13.48 13.34 -15.49
N GLN A 187 -14.63 12.90 -16.02
CA GLN A 187 -15.65 13.80 -16.54
C GLN A 187 -16.21 14.73 -15.46
N ALA A 188 -16.48 14.20 -14.25
CA ALA A 188 -17.00 15.00 -13.15
C ALA A 188 -16.01 16.10 -12.71
N PHE A 189 -14.72 15.79 -12.62
CA PHE A 189 -13.67 16.79 -12.35
C PHE A 189 -13.62 17.86 -13.43
N ALA A 190 -13.63 17.47 -14.70
CA ALA A 190 -13.62 18.41 -15.84
C ALA A 190 -14.88 19.33 -15.83
N ASP A 191 -16.05 18.76 -15.59
CA ASP A 191 -17.31 19.51 -15.54
C ASP A 191 -17.33 20.53 -14.38
N CYS A 192 -16.66 20.26 -13.28
CA CYS A 192 -16.54 21.16 -12.12
C CYS A 192 -15.32 22.11 -12.23
N GLY A 193 -14.48 21.99 -13.27
CA GLY A 193 -13.30 22.82 -13.44
C GLY A 193 -12.24 22.62 -12.35
N LEU A 194 -12.16 21.44 -11.75
CA LEU A 194 -11.19 21.11 -10.72
C LEU A 194 -10.14 20.12 -11.23
N ASP A 195 -8.89 20.38 -10.87
CA ASP A 195 -7.77 19.50 -11.17
C ASP A 195 -7.56 18.52 -10.00
N PRO A 196 -7.76 17.21 -10.19
CA PRO A 196 -7.53 16.22 -9.14
C PRO A 196 -6.06 16.11 -8.73
N ASP A 197 -5.10 16.42 -9.62
CA ASP A 197 -3.67 16.42 -9.31
C ASP A 197 -3.29 17.46 -8.25
N PHE A 198 -4.02 18.57 -8.19
CA PHE A 198 -3.86 19.55 -7.13
C PHE A 198 -4.02 18.93 -5.73
N TYR A 199 -4.86 17.93 -5.59
CA TYR A 199 -5.11 17.25 -4.31
C TYR A 199 -4.18 16.05 -4.10
N ALA A 200 -3.95 15.21 -5.11
CA ALA A 200 -3.29 13.92 -4.96
C ALA A 200 -1.77 13.99 -5.13
N THR A 201 -1.28 14.55 -6.24
CA THR A 201 0.10 14.32 -6.70
C THR A 201 1.07 15.45 -6.43
N ARG A 202 0.62 16.57 -5.88
CA ARG A 202 1.55 17.63 -5.47
C ARG A 202 2.08 17.43 -4.05
N GLU A 203 3.34 17.74 -3.82
CA GLU A 203 3.89 17.97 -2.50
C GLU A 203 3.34 19.28 -1.93
N ARG A 204 3.00 19.29 -0.66
CA ARG A 204 2.43 20.46 0.01
C ARG A 204 3.49 21.22 0.77
N PRO A 205 3.53 22.57 0.66
CA PRO A 205 4.42 23.39 1.47
C PRO A 205 4.17 23.21 2.97
N GLU A 206 5.21 23.37 3.78
CA GLU A 206 5.12 23.20 5.24
C GLU A 206 4.19 24.21 5.91
N ASP A 207 4.08 25.40 5.33
CA ASP A 207 3.24 26.52 5.80
C ASP A 207 1.81 26.49 5.23
N GLU A 208 1.47 25.49 4.41
CA GLU A 208 0.11 25.33 3.87
C GLU A 208 -0.88 25.07 5.01
N ILE A 209 -2.00 25.80 4.96
CA ILE A 209 -3.15 25.55 5.84
C ILE A 209 -3.96 24.42 5.25
N PHE A 210 -4.04 23.30 5.95
CA PHE A 210 -4.78 22.13 5.49
C PHE A 210 -6.29 22.24 5.75
N PRO A 211 -7.13 21.67 4.88
CA PRO A 211 -8.58 21.66 5.08
C PRO A 211 -9.05 21.07 6.42
N TRP A 212 -8.25 20.18 7.01
CA TRP A 212 -8.52 19.50 8.28
C TRP A 212 -7.83 20.12 9.50
N GLU A 213 -7.07 21.21 9.33
CA GLU A 213 -6.24 21.80 10.40
C GLU A 213 -7.07 22.38 11.56
N HIS A 214 -8.37 22.61 11.35
CA HIS A 214 -9.30 23.02 12.39
C HIS A 214 -9.75 21.86 13.32
N LEU A 215 -9.37 20.62 13.02
CA LEU A 215 -9.68 19.44 13.82
C LEU A 215 -8.48 19.12 14.73
N ASP A 216 -8.76 18.88 16.00
CA ASP A 216 -7.75 18.42 16.95
C ASP A 216 -7.76 16.88 16.99
N ALA A 217 -6.72 16.26 16.46
CA ALA A 217 -6.50 14.81 16.50
C ALA A 217 -5.62 14.38 17.69
N GLY A 218 -5.31 15.27 18.61
CA GLY A 218 -4.41 15.01 19.75
C GLY A 218 -2.93 14.94 19.36
N VAL A 219 -2.56 15.35 18.15
CA VAL A 219 -1.19 15.38 17.63
C VAL A 219 -0.94 16.74 16.98
N SER A 220 0.07 17.48 17.47
CA SER A 220 0.35 18.82 16.94
C SER A 220 1.01 18.79 15.55
N LYS A 221 0.76 19.85 14.76
CA LYS A 221 1.38 20.02 13.44
C LYS A 221 2.91 20.07 13.53
N GLU A 222 3.44 20.72 14.56
CA GLU A 222 4.88 20.84 14.80
C GLU A 222 5.52 19.46 15.08
N PHE A 223 4.82 18.58 15.81
CA PHE A 223 5.29 17.22 16.01
C PHE A 223 5.33 16.46 14.67
N LEU A 224 4.24 16.48 13.89
CA LEU A 224 4.18 15.81 12.59
C LEU A 224 5.23 16.33 11.62
N LEU A 225 5.46 17.66 11.60
CA LEU A 225 6.48 18.28 10.76
C LEU A 225 7.91 17.87 11.15
N ARG A 226 8.17 17.75 12.45
CA ARG A 226 9.47 17.25 12.94
C ARG A 226 9.68 15.78 12.53
N GLU A 227 8.65 14.96 12.59
CA GLU A 227 8.74 13.57 12.13
C GLU A 227 8.88 13.46 10.60
N TRP A 228 8.26 14.36 9.84
CA TRP A 228 8.42 14.46 8.39
C TRP A 228 9.86 14.76 7.95
N LYS A 229 10.57 15.58 8.73
CA LYS A 229 11.95 16.01 8.43
C LYS A 229 13.03 15.02 8.86
N LYS A 230 12.70 13.97 9.53
CA LYS A 230 13.62 12.87 9.90
C LYS A 230 13.90 11.94 8.72
#